data_232cb0227c03f1ef5af4d7adf66c9ab1
#
_entry.id   232cb0227c03f1ef5af4d7adf66c9ab1
#
_cell.length_a   1.000
_cell.length_b   1.000
_cell.length_c   1.000
_cell.angle_alpha   90.00
_cell.angle_beta   90.00
_cell.angle_gamma   90.00
#
_symmetry.space_group_name_H-M   'P 1'
#
loop_
_entity.id
_entity.type
_entity.pdbx_description
1 polymer ?
#
loop_
_entity_poly.entity_id
_entity_poly.type
_entity_poly.pdbx_seq_one_letter_code
_entity_poly.pdbx_strand_id
1 'polypeptide(L)'
;MADPKSDHYAALGLASSATLADVKKAFRQKASFYHPDRNDADDAAARFRAVQEAYDVLSDEAKRQAYDDNRRRNLLDSPIETAREIWQNYFLNIQIN
;
A
#
# COMPACT_ATOMS: atom_id res chain seq x y z
N MET A 1 0.91 13.37 -0.99
CA MET A 1 0.54 12.49 0.10
C MET A 1 -0.14 11.24 -0.43
N ALA A 2 0.34 10.08 -0.03
CA ALA A 2 -0.27 8.85 -0.51
C ALA A 2 -1.72 8.77 -0.01
N ASP A 3 -2.63 8.42 -0.90
CA ASP A 3 -4.00 8.20 -0.51
C ASP A 3 -4.06 6.96 0.39
N PRO A 4 -4.56 7.08 1.62
CA PRO A 4 -4.65 5.90 2.50
C PRO A 4 -5.42 4.75 1.86
N LYS A 5 -6.35 5.06 0.95
CA LYS A 5 -7.14 4.04 0.29
C LYS A 5 -6.33 3.21 -0.68
N SER A 6 -5.21 3.73 -1.17
CA SER A 6 -4.38 3.01 -2.13
C SER A 6 -3.23 2.27 -1.46
N ASP A 7 -3.09 2.37 -0.15
CA ASP A 7 -2.04 1.65 0.57
C ASP A 7 -2.58 0.30 1.03
N HIS A 8 -2.32 -0.71 0.21
CA HIS A 8 -2.80 -2.06 0.47
C HIS A 8 -2.16 -2.68 1.71
N TYR A 9 -0.89 -2.36 1.97
CA TYR A 9 -0.24 -2.87 3.18
C TYR A 9 -0.88 -2.28 4.43
N ALA A 10 -1.18 -0.99 4.41
CA ALA A 10 -1.83 -0.34 5.54
C ALA A 10 -3.24 -0.89 5.76
N ALA A 11 -3.96 -1.21 4.69
CA ALA A 11 -5.30 -1.77 4.80
C ALA A 11 -5.29 -3.10 5.57
N LEU A 12 -4.22 -3.88 5.43
CA LEU A 12 -4.06 -5.13 6.13
C LEU A 12 -3.26 -4.98 7.43
N GLY A 13 -2.76 -3.78 7.72
CA GLY A 13 -1.95 -3.55 8.90
C GLY A 13 -0.59 -4.22 8.84
N LEU A 14 -0.02 -4.30 7.64
CA LEU A 14 1.25 -5.00 7.41
C LEU A 14 2.33 -4.05 6.93
N ALA A 15 3.57 -4.44 7.15
CA ALA A 15 4.71 -3.79 6.54
C ALA A 15 4.90 -4.32 5.12
N SER A 16 5.62 -3.57 4.29
CA SER A 16 5.85 -3.98 2.91
C SER A 16 6.71 -5.24 2.79
N SER A 17 7.37 -5.62 3.87
CA SER A 17 8.18 -6.83 3.93
C SER A 17 7.38 -8.08 4.32
N ALA A 18 6.09 -7.95 4.52
CA ALA A 18 5.24 -9.06 4.97
C ALA A 18 5.29 -10.22 3.98
N THR A 19 5.26 -11.43 4.52
CA THR A 19 5.22 -12.65 3.69
C THR A 19 3.81 -12.91 3.20
N LEU A 20 3.70 -13.83 2.23
CA LEU A 20 2.38 -14.25 1.76
C LEU A 20 1.55 -14.85 2.91
N ALA A 21 2.18 -15.59 3.80
CA ALA A 21 1.49 -16.12 4.96
C ALA A 21 0.94 -15.01 5.84
N ASP A 22 1.72 -13.94 6.03
CA ASP A 22 1.27 -12.78 6.80
C ASP A 22 0.08 -12.11 6.12
N VAL A 23 0.12 -11.99 4.80
CA VAL A 23 -0.98 -11.39 4.03
C VAL A 23 -2.26 -12.20 4.22
N LYS A 24 -2.18 -13.53 4.10
CA LYS A 24 -3.34 -14.38 4.26
C LYS A 24 -3.92 -14.30 5.67
N LYS A 25 -3.05 -14.30 6.67
CA LYS A 25 -3.48 -14.21 8.05
C LYS A 25 -4.15 -12.86 8.34
N ALA A 26 -3.53 -11.78 7.89
CA ALA A 26 -4.07 -10.45 8.09
C ALA A 26 -5.42 -10.30 7.41
N PHE A 27 -5.54 -10.83 6.19
CA PHE A 27 -6.80 -10.78 5.47
C PHE A 27 -7.91 -11.47 6.25
N ARG A 28 -7.66 -12.68 6.75
CA ARG A 28 -8.68 -13.40 7.50
C ARG A 28 -9.12 -12.63 8.74
N GLN A 29 -8.17 -12.05 9.45
CA GLN A 29 -8.47 -11.27 10.65
C GLN A 29 -9.27 -10.01 10.33
N LYS A 30 -8.82 -9.25 9.35
CA LYS A 30 -9.48 -8.00 9.00
C LYS A 30 -10.83 -8.22 8.32
N ALA A 31 -10.91 -9.20 7.46
CA ALA A 31 -12.18 -9.52 6.79
C ALA A 31 -13.24 -9.96 7.79
N SER A 32 -12.83 -10.74 8.79
CA SER A 32 -13.76 -11.14 9.84
C SER A 32 -14.22 -9.95 10.67
N PHE A 33 -13.30 -9.06 10.99
CA PHE A 33 -13.60 -7.90 11.81
C PHE A 33 -14.54 -6.91 11.11
N TYR A 34 -14.32 -6.67 9.83
CA TYR A 34 -15.10 -5.68 9.08
C TYR A 34 -16.28 -6.28 8.33
N HIS A 35 -16.51 -7.58 8.47
CA HIS A 35 -17.61 -8.21 7.74
C HIS A 35 -18.95 -7.55 8.08
N PRO A 36 -19.79 -7.25 7.08
CA PRO A 36 -21.05 -6.54 7.31
C PRO A 36 -21.97 -7.23 8.30
N ASP A 37 -21.92 -8.56 8.39
CA ASP A 37 -22.76 -9.32 9.32
C ASP A 37 -22.32 -9.13 10.78
N ARG A 38 -21.10 -8.70 10.99
CA ARG A 38 -20.54 -8.57 12.34
C ARG A 38 -20.26 -7.14 12.76
N ASN A 39 -20.21 -6.23 11.79
CA ASN A 39 -19.78 -4.87 12.04
C ASN A 39 -20.66 -3.94 11.23
N ASP A 40 -21.51 -3.22 11.90
CA ASP A 40 -22.40 -2.28 11.27
C ASP A 40 -21.95 -0.83 11.38
N ALA A 41 -20.67 -0.63 11.75
CA ALA A 41 -20.10 0.70 11.78
C ALA A 41 -20.17 1.34 10.40
N ASP A 42 -20.29 2.66 10.37
CA ASP A 42 -20.49 3.39 9.13
C ASP A 42 -19.41 3.14 8.09
N ASP A 43 -18.17 2.95 8.53
CA ASP A 43 -17.05 2.76 7.65
C ASP A 43 -16.65 1.29 7.44
N ALA A 44 -17.38 0.35 8.07
CA ALA A 44 -17.02 -1.07 7.99
C ALA A 44 -17.04 -1.60 6.57
N ALA A 45 -18.05 -1.24 5.81
CA ALA A 45 -18.19 -1.71 4.43
C ALA A 45 -17.03 -1.20 3.57
N ALA A 46 -16.65 0.07 3.74
CA ALA A 46 -15.55 0.64 2.98
C ALA A 46 -14.22 -0.01 3.36
N ARG A 47 -14.02 -0.28 4.65
CA ARG A 47 -12.81 -0.95 5.12
C ARG A 47 -12.76 -2.40 4.67
N PHE A 48 -13.90 -3.08 4.66
CA PHE A 48 -13.97 -4.44 4.16
C PHE A 48 -13.56 -4.50 2.69
N ARG A 49 -14.04 -3.57 1.89
CA ARG A 49 -13.67 -3.49 0.49
C ARG A 49 -12.18 -3.22 0.31
N ALA A 50 -11.63 -2.30 1.11
CA ALA A 50 -10.21 -2.01 1.05
C ALA A 50 -9.37 -3.24 1.40
N VAL A 51 -9.82 -4.03 2.38
CA VAL A 51 -9.14 -5.27 2.77
C VAL A 51 -9.19 -6.27 1.62
N GLN A 52 -10.34 -6.41 0.96
CA GLN A 52 -10.48 -7.33 -0.17
C GLN A 52 -9.57 -6.92 -1.34
N GLU A 53 -9.53 -5.64 -1.66
CA GLU A 53 -8.67 -5.14 -2.72
C GLU A 53 -7.21 -5.35 -2.40
N ALA A 54 -6.84 -5.10 -1.16
CA ALA A 54 -5.46 -5.31 -0.71
C ALA A 54 -5.06 -6.78 -0.86
N TYR A 55 -5.94 -7.68 -0.47
CA TYR A 55 -5.67 -9.09 -0.59
C TYR A 55 -5.54 -9.53 -2.05
N ASP A 56 -6.42 -9.01 -2.91
CA ASP A 56 -6.38 -9.35 -4.32
C ASP A 56 -5.03 -8.98 -4.94
N VAL A 57 -4.46 -7.86 -4.54
CA VAL A 57 -3.17 -7.42 -5.07
C VAL A 57 -2.01 -8.14 -4.38
N LEU A 58 -2.02 -8.18 -3.05
CA LEU A 58 -0.87 -8.64 -2.30
C LEU A 58 -0.74 -10.16 -2.23
N SER A 59 -1.82 -10.89 -2.52
CA SER A 59 -1.77 -12.36 -2.52
C SER A 59 -1.32 -12.93 -3.85
N ASP A 60 -1.25 -12.12 -4.90
CA ASP A 60 -0.77 -12.52 -6.21
C ASP A 60 0.62 -11.94 -6.41
N GLU A 61 1.60 -12.81 -6.62
CA GLU A 61 2.98 -12.38 -6.70
C GLU A 61 3.22 -11.35 -7.80
N ALA A 62 2.64 -11.56 -8.96
CA ALA A 62 2.82 -10.62 -10.08
C ALA A 62 2.16 -9.29 -9.79
N LYS A 63 0.95 -9.31 -9.26
CA LYS A 63 0.26 -8.07 -8.90
C LYS A 63 0.96 -7.34 -7.78
N ARG A 64 1.44 -8.08 -6.79
CA ARG A 64 2.18 -7.49 -5.68
C ARG A 64 3.44 -6.81 -6.18
N GLN A 65 4.17 -7.48 -7.07
CA GLN A 65 5.39 -6.91 -7.63
C GLN A 65 5.09 -5.62 -8.40
N ALA A 66 4.05 -5.64 -9.21
CA ALA A 66 3.65 -4.45 -9.96
C ALA A 66 3.24 -3.32 -9.02
N TYR A 67 2.54 -3.65 -7.95
CA TYR A 67 2.15 -2.67 -6.95
C TYR A 67 3.36 -2.06 -6.25
N ASP A 68 4.30 -2.91 -5.84
CA ASP A 68 5.51 -2.46 -5.17
C ASP A 68 6.35 -1.58 -6.09
N ASP A 69 6.49 -1.96 -7.34
CA ASP A 69 7.25 -1.18 -8.32
C ASP A 69 6.60 0.17 -8.56
N ASN A 70 5.29 0.19 -8.72
CA ASN A 70 4.55 1.41 -8.93
C ASN A 70 4.65 2.34 -7.71
N ARG A 71 4.56 1.76 -6.53
CA ARG A 71 4.69 2.52 -5.29
C ARG A 71 6.06 3.15 -5.18
N ARG A 72 7.10 2.39 -5.50
CA ARG A 72 8.46 2.89 -5.50
C ARG A 72 8.64 4.02 -6.51
N ARG A 73 8.09 3.84 -7.68
CA ARG A 73 8.13 4.86 -8.73
C ARG A 73 7.45 6.13 -8.29
N ASN A 74 6.30 6.01 -7.65
CA ASN A 74 5.56 7.17 -7.16
C ASN A 74 6.32 7.93 -6.09
N LEU A 75 7.09 7.23 -5.27
CA LEU A 75 7.92 7.88 -4.28
C LEU A 75 9.03 8.70 -4.92
N LEU A 76 9.57 8.22 -6.04
CA LEU A 76 10.64 8.90 -6.75
C LEU A 76 10.13 10.01 -7.66
N ASP A 77 9.02 9.75 -8.32
CA ASP A 77 8.48 10.66 -9.32
C ASP A 77 7.31 11.46 -8.80
N SER A 78 7.00 11.32 -7.53
CA SER A 78 5.86 12.00 -6.95
C SER A 78 5.97 13.50 -7.20
N PRO A 79 4.86 14.16 -7.52
CA PRO A 79 4.85 15.60 -7.68
C PRO A 79 5.07 16.35 -6.38
N ILE A 80 5.49 15.65 -5.35
CA ILE A 80 5.93 16.34 -4.14
C ILE A 80 7.16 17.13 -4.52
N GLU A 81 6.94 18.40 -4.70
CA GLU A 81 7.97 19.31 -5.20
C GLU A 81 9.25 19.22 -4.36
N THR A 82 9.07 19.18 -3.06
CA THR A 82 10.19 19.15 -2.14
C THR A 82 11.07 17.93 -2.34
N ALA A 83 10.44 16.78 -2.45
CA ALA A 83 11.18 15.53 -2.65
C ALA A 83 11.91 15.57 -3.98
N ARG A 84 11.26 16.12 -5.00
CA ARG A 84 11.84 16.24 -6.32
C ARG A 84 13.07 17.15 -6.30
N GLU A 85 12.97 18.26 -5.61
CA GLU A 85 14.09 19.19 -5.51
C GLU A 85 15.28 18.55 -4.80
N ILE A 86 15.01 17.88 -3.70
CA ILE A 86 16.06 17.20 -2.94
C ILE A 86 16.74 16.18 -3.82
N TRP A 87 15.95 15.40 -4.53
CA TRP A 87 16.46 14.36 -5.40
C TRP A 87 17.29 14.95 -6.54
N GLN A 88 16.79 16.00 -7.16
CA GLN A 88 17.52 16.67 -8.23
C GLN A 88 18.85 17.23 -7.75
N ASN A 89 18.83 17.89 -6.63
CA ASN A 89 20.05 18.45 -6.08
C ASN A 89 21.07 17.37 -5.78
N TYR A 90 20.62 16.29 -5.19
CA TYR A 90 21.48 15.17 -4.91
C TYR A 90 22.04 14.58 -6.20
N PHE A 91 21.21 14.41 -7.18
CA PHE A 91 21.60 13.82 -8.46
C PHE A 91 22.61 14.72 -9.18
N LEU A 92 22.36 16.01 -9.19
CA LEU A 92 23.27 16.96 -9.83
C LEU A 92 24.63 16.96 -9.16
N ASN A 93 24.63 16.95 -7.86
CA ASN A 93 25.88 16.93 -7.12
C ASN A 93 26.72 15.68 -7.42
N ILE A 94 26.04 14.57 -7.57
CA ILE A 94 26.73 13.32 -7.87
C ILE A 94 27.22 13.28 -9.30
N GLN A 95 26.38 13.71 -10.23
CA GLN A 95 26.70 13.62 -11.65
C GLN A 95 27.71 14.64 -12.10
N ILE A 96 27.65 15.80 -11.53
CA ILE A 96 28.56 16.88 -11.91
C ILE A 96 29.92 16.69 -11.28
N ASN A 97 29.94 16.07 -10.16
CA ASN A 97 31.21 15.75 -9.50
C ASN A 97 31.84 14.53 -10.13
#